data_df0a3d5d03a00aa927b18be50684b9ee
#
_entry.id   df0a3d5d03a00aa927b18be50684b9ee
#
_cell.length_a   1.000
_cell.length_b   1.000
_cell.length_c   1.000
_cell.angle_alpha   90.00
_cell.angle_beta   90.00
_cell.angle_gamma   90.00
#
_symmetry.space_group_name_H-M   'P 1'
#
loop_
_entity.id
_entity.type
_entity.pdbx_description
1 polymer ?
#
loop_
_entity_poly.entity_id
_entity_poly.type
_entity_poly.pdbx_seq_one_letter_code
_entity_poly.pdbx_strand_id
1 'polypeptide(L)'
;KLSKLGLKVKAYNEKELKKLGLNALLGVGLGSFNETYLVTLEWHGKKESKQKPLAFVGKGVCFDTGGISLKPAKFMEEMKYDMAGSAVVVGLMKNLAIRKAKVNVVGVVGLVENMPGGNAQRPGDIVTAYNGKTIEVLNTDAEGRLVLADVLAYVNQQYKPAAILDFATLTGAVLVALGNRASGVMGNDDSLMKQVKKASQFSDEKIWELPLWEEYSREIKGKYADIKNMGENRLAGTIAAGVFL
;
A
#
# COMPACT_ATOMS: atom_id res chain seq x y z
N LYS A 1 -9.57 -20.81 2.22
CA LYS A 1 -10.21 -21.03 0.90
C LYS A 1 -9.21 -20.91 -0.25
N LEU A 2 -8.32 -19.87 -0.27
CA LEU A 2 -7.34 -19.66 -1.34
C LEU A 2 -6.31 -20.79 -1.47
N SER A 3 -5.84 -21.34 -0.34
CA SER A 3 -4.89 -22.46 -0.35
C SER A 3 -5.46 -23.70 -1.06
N LYS A 4 -6.79 -23.89 -1.02
CA LYS A 4 -7.47 -24.99 -1.76
C LYS A 4 -7.42 -24.80 -3.28
N LEU A 5 -7.13 -23.58 -3.75
CA LEU A 5 -6.94 -23.27 -5.17
C LEU A 5 -5.48 -23.40 -5.62
N GLY A 6 -4.59 -23.85 -4.74
CA GLY A 6 -3.17 -24.04 -5.03
C GLY A 6 -2.29 -22.81 -4.77
N LEU A 7 -2.82 -21.76 -4.14
CA LEU A 7 -2.02 -20.64 -3.67
C LEU A 7 -1.26 -21.03 -2.40
N LYS A 8 0.01 -20.68 -2.33
CA LYS A 8 0.76 -20.71 -1.07
C LYS A 8 0.44 -19.44 -0.30
N VAL A 9 -0.22 -19.59 0.84
CA VAL A 9 -0.68 -18.48 1.68
C VAL A 9 0.08 -18.52 3.00
N LYS A 10 0.66 -17.37 3.39
CA LYS A 10 1.27 -17.19 4.71
C LYS A 10 0.77 -15.88 5.30
N ALA A 11 0.36 -15.91 6.56
CA ALA A 11 0.03 -14.74 7.35
C ALA A 11 1.09 -14.59 8.45
N TYR A 12 1.63 -13.39 8.59
CA TYR A 12 2.56 -13.01 9.64
C TYR A 12 1.81 -12.14 10.64
N ASN A 13 1.82 -12.54 11.91
CA ASN A 13 1.23 -11.77 13.01
C ASN A 13 2.18 -10.69 13.54
N GLU A 14 1.74 -9.86 14.48
CA GLU A 14 2.53 -8.76 15.03
C GLU A 14 3.88 -9.19 15.60
N LYS A 15 3.95 -10.33 16.27
CA LYS A 15 5.20 -10.86 16.81
C LYS A 15 6.21 -11.16 15.69
N GLU A 16 5.75 -11.70 14.58
CA GLU A 16 6.58 -11.98 13.41
C GLU A 16 6.94 -10.69 12.68
N LEU A 17 6.00 -9.75 12.54
CA LEU A 17 6.23 -8.44 11.93
C LEU A 17 7.28 -7.63 12.70
N LYS A 18 7.21 -7.65 14.03
CA LYS A 18 8.20 -7.00 14.90
C LYS A 18 9.61 -7.58 14.71
N LYS A 19 9.72 -8.90 14.60
CA LYS A 19 11.01 -9.58 14.33
C LYS A 19 11.55 -9.25 12.95
N LEU A 20 10.68 -9.04 11.97
CA LEU A 20 11.04 -8.66 10.61
C LEU A 20 11.40 -7.17 10.50
N GLY A 21 10.95 -6.32 11.43
CA GLY A 21 11.20 -4.88 11.41
C GLY A 21 10.20 -4.08 10.55
N LEU A 22 8.96 -4.57 10.35
CA LEU A 22 7.90 -3.83 9.66
C LEU A 22 7.25 -2.81 10.61
N ASN A 23 8.02 -1.86 11.10
CA ASN A 23 7.57 -0.98 12.18
C ASN A 23 6.65 0.14 11.69
N ALA A 24 6.72 0.55 10.41
CA ALA A 24 5.80 1.55 9.86
C ALA A 24 4.39 0.96 9.76
N LEU A 25 4.26 -0.29 9.30
CA LEU A 25 2.98 -1.03 9.29
C LEU A 25 2.47 -1.23 10.72
N LEU A 26 3.31 -1.69 11.64
CA LEU A 26 2.93 -1.90 13.05
C LEU A 26 2.52 -0.61 13.74
N GLY A 27 3.19 0.50 13.43
CA GLY A 27 2.90 1.83 13.99
C GLY A 27 1.46 2.26 13.76
N VAL A 28 0.92 1.98 12.58
CA VAL A 28 -0.48 2.29 12.24
C VAL A 28 -1.47 1.54 13.13
N GLY A 29 -1.17 0.28 13.47
CA GLY A 29 -2.05 -0.61 14.24
C GLY A 29 -2.04 -0.39 15.75
N LEU A 30 -1.13 0.42 16.29
CA LEU A 30 -0.91 0.54 17.75
C LEU A 30 -2.14 0.97 18.56
N GLY A 31 -3.08 1.68 17.93
CA GLY A 31 -4.31 2.13 18.57
C GLY A 31 -5.45 1.10 18.56
N SER A 32 -5.32 0.02 17.78
CA SER A 32 -6.35 -1.01 17.67
C SER A 32 -6.16 -2.15 18.66
N PHE A 33 -7.26 -2.81 19.04
CA PHE A 33 -7.23 -4.11 19.71
C PHE A 33 -7.05 -5.28 18.74
N ASN A 34 -7.31 -5.07 17.44
CA ASN A 34 -7.12 -6.09 16.42
C ASN A 34 -5.66 -6.14 15.99
N GLU A 35 -5.11 -7.36 15.90
CA GLU A 35 -3.72 -7.55 15.48
C GLU A 35 -3.49 -7.11 14.03
N THR A 36 -2.31 -6.58 13.79
CA THR A 36 -1.79 -6.26 12.46
C THR A 36 -1.24 -7.50 11.78
N TYR A 37 -1.52 -7.67 10.49
CA TYR A 37 -1.03 -8.80 9.70
C TYR A 37 -0.39 -8.36 8.38
N LEU A 38 0.65 -9.09 7.96
CA LEU A 38 1.10 -9.16 6.58
C LEU A 38 0.69 -10.50 6.00
N VAL A 39 -0.02 -10.50 4.87
CA VAL A 39 -0.41 -11.75 4.21
C VAL A 39 0.24 -11.83 2.83
N THR A 40 0.95 -12.93 2.57
CA THR A 40 1.55 -13.24 1.28
C THR A 40 0.77 -14.34 0.58
N LEU A 41 0.57 -14.18 -0.72
CA LEU A 41 -0.17 -15.07 -1.61
C LEU A 41 0.72 -15.38 -2.81
N GLU A 42 1.25 -16.60 -2.92
CA GLU A 42 2.13 -16.96 -4.02
C GLU A 42 1.40 -17.89 -4.99
N TRP A 43 1.46 -17.55 -6.28
CA TRP A 43 0.97 -18.36 -7.38
C TRP A 43 2.14 -18.77 -8.29
N HIS A 44 2.40 -20.06 -8.40
CA HIS A 44 3.48 -20.63 -9.22
C HIS A 44 2.89 -21.36 -10.41
N GLY A 45 2.29 -20.60 -11.34
CA GLY A 45 1.66 -21.15 -12.54
C GLY A 45 2.64 -21.60 -13.63
N LYS A 46 3.92 -21.22 -13.50
CA LYS A 46 5.00 -21.57 -14.43
C LYS A 46 6.21 -22.10 -13.63
N LYS A 47 6.10 -23.30 -13.09
CA LYS A 47 7.03 -23.90 -12.12
C LYS A 47 8.49 -23.98 -12.60
N GLU A 48 8.72 -24.24 -13.88
CA GLU A 48 10.05 -24.40 -14.47
C GLU A 48 10.68 -23.08 -14.92
N SER A 49 9.98 -21.96 -14.77
CA SER A 49 10.47 -20.65 -15.20
C SER A 49 11.42 -20.06 -14.18
N LYS A 50 12.61 -19.66 -14.62
CA LYS A 50 13.56 -18.83 -13.86
C LYS A 50 13.21 -17.34 -13.87
N GLN A 51 12.10 -16.95 -14.50
CA GLN A 51 11.66 -15.55 -14.56
C GLN A 51 11.26 -15.06 -13.17
N LYS A 52 11.65 -13.84 -12.84
CA LYS A 52 11.23 -13.15 -11.64
C LYS A 52 9.70 -13.01 -11.63
N PRO A 53 9.02 -13.17 -10.48
CA PRO A 53 7.58 -13.01 -10.41
C PRO A 53 7.17 -11.56 -10.65
N LEU A 54 5.92 -11.35 -11.04
CA LEU A 54 5.26 -10.07 -10.88
C LEU A 54 4.74 -9.96 -9.46
N ALA A 55 4.79 -8.75 -8.88
CA ALA A 55 4.27 -8.51 -7.55
C ALA A 55 3.10 -7.53 -7.57
N PHE A 56 2.09 -7.83 -6.77
CA PHE A 56 0.93 -6.97 -6.55
C PHE A 56 0.80 -6.70 -5.04
N VAL A 57 0.78 -5.43 -4.67
CA VAL A 57 0.71 -5.00 -3.28
C VAL A 57 -0.62 -4.28 -3.04
N GLY A 58 -1.27 -4.55 -1.91
CA GLY A 58 -2.55 -3.95 -1.58
C GLY A 58 -2.58 -3.29 -0.21
N LYS A 59 -3.04 -2.03 -0.16
CA LYS A 59 -3.41 -1.36 1.09
C LYS A 59 -4.62 -2.07 1.69
N GLY A 60 -4.52 -2.45 2.95
CA GLY A 60 -5.56 -3.17 3.68
C GLY A 60 -5.89 -2.55 5.03
N VAL A 61 -6.16 -1.25 5.07
CA VAL A 61 -6.66 -0.59 6.28
C VAL A 61 -8.13 -0.94 6.44
N CYS A 62 -8.41 -1.88 7.36
CA CYS A 62 -9.74 -2.49 7.51
C CYS A 62 -10.78 -1.50 8.05
N PHE A 63 -10.34 -0.54 8.86
CA PHE A 63 -11.09 0.64 9.24
C PHE A 63 -10.12 1.80 9.52
N ASP A 64 -10.42 2.99 9.00
CA ASP A 64 -9.57 4.17 9.13
C ASP A 64 -10.30 5.32 9.81
N THR A 65 -10.01 5.54 11.09
CA THR A 65 -10.49 6.72 11.82
C THR A 65 -9.61 7.95 11.64
N GLY A 66 -8.44 7.80 11.01
CA GLY A 66 -7.36 8.78 11.02
C GLY A 66 -6.40 8.64 12.21
N GLY A 67 -6.68 7.76 13.16
CA GLY A 67 -5.89 7.63 14.39
C GLY A 67 -6.03 8.88 15.27
N ILE A 68 -4.92 9.37 15.84
CA ILE A 68 -4.91 10.61 16.65
C ILE A 68 -5.25 11.85 15.78
N SER A 69 -4.87 11.87 14.51
CA SER A 69 -5.32 12.87 13.54
C SER A 69 -6.74 12.54 13.05
N LEU A 70 -7.70 12.52 13.99
CA LEU A 70 -9.04 11.99 13.81
C LEU A 70 -9.80 12.66 12.68
N LYS A 71 -10.40 11.85 11.81
CA LYS A 71 -11.31 12.32 10.75
C LYS A 71 -12.57 12.95 11.34
N PRO A 72 -13.22 13.88 10.62
CA PRO A 72 -14.58 14.30 10.95
C PRO A 72 -15.54 13.10 10.99
N ALA A 73 -16.54 13.13 11.88
CA ALA A 73 -17.51 12.04 12.00
C ALA A 73 -18.32 11.79 10.71
N LYS A 74 -18.53 12.85 9.91
CA LYS A 74 -19.25 12.76 8.64
C LYS A 74 -18.55 11.83 7.65
N PHE A 75 -19.25 10.79 7.22
CA PHE A 75 -18.75 9.73 6.30
C PHE A 75 -17.65 8.83 6.88
N MET A 76 -17.37 8.89 8.19
CA MET A 76 -16.39 7.99 8.80
C MET A 76 -16.83 6.52 8.70
N GLU A 77 -18.14 6.24 8.71
CA GLU A 77 -18.72 4.91 8.52
C GLU A 77 -18.37 4.27 7.18
N GLU A 78 -17.99 5.07 6.19
CA GLU A 78 -17.55 4.58 4.89
C GLU A 78 -16.11 4.05 4.93
N MET A 79 -15.31 4.41 5.94
CA MET A 79 -13.88 4.05 6.03
C MET A 79 -13.59 2.55 6.19
N LYS A 80 -14.62 1.71 6.26
CA LYS A 80 -14.53 0.25 6.05
C LYS A 80 -14.09 -0.15 4.64
N TYR A 81 -14.15 0.79 3.67
CA TYR A 81 -13.69 0.54 2.29
C TYR A 81 -12.19 0.70 2.10
N ASP A 82 -11.47 1.23 3.08
CA ASP A 82 -10.06 1.61 2.98
C ASP A 82 -9.08 0.42 2.85
N MET A 83 -9.65 -0.74 2.66
CA MET A 83 -9.02 -2.02 2.33
C MET A 83 -9.23 -2.46 0.88
N ALA A 84 -9.82 -1.61 0.02
CA ALA A 84 -10.16 -2.01 -1.35
C ALA A 84 -8.91 -2.39 -2.18
N GLY A 85 -7.74 -1.78 -1.92
CA GLY A 85 -6.48 -2.20 -2.53
C GLY A 85 -6.14 -3.66 -2.24
N SER A 86 -6.31 -4.11 -0.98
CA SER A 86 -6.10 -5.51 -0.62
C SER A 86 -7.15 -6.44 -1.24
N ALA A 87 -8.39 -5.97 -1.38
CA ALA A 87 -9.46 -6.72 -2.04
C ALA A 87 -9.14 -6.97 -3.52
N VAL A 88 -8.61 -5.95 -4.23
CA VAL A 88 -8.14 -6.08 -5.62
C VAL A 88 -7.07 -7.16 -5.73
N VAL A 89 -6.03 -7.11 -4.88
CA VAL A 89 -4.93 -8.08 -4.90
C VAL A 89 -5.43 -9.50 -4.62
N VAL A 90 -6.27 -9.68 -3.60
CA VAL A 90 -6.84 -10.99 -3.25
C VAL A 90 -7.73 -11.53 -4.38
N GLY A 91 -8.55 -10.67 -4.99
CA GLY A 91 -9.39 -10.99 -6.13
C GLY A 91 -8.59 -11.42 -7.36
N LEU A 92 -7.53 -10.67 -7.68
CA LEU A 92 -6.58 -10.99 -8.75
C LEU A 92 -5.92 -12.35 -8.52
N MET A 93 -5.36 -12.59 -7.34
CA MET A 93 -4.69 -13.85 -7.00
C MET A 93 -5.65 -15.05 -7.08
N LYS A 94 -6.88 -14.87 -6.61
CA LYS A 94 -7.93 -15.87 -6.75
C LYS A 94 -8.25 -16.17 -8.23
N ASN A 95 -8.38 -15.13 -9.05
CA ASN A 95 -8.67 -15.26 -10.48
C ASN A 95 -7.53 -16.02 -11.22
N LEU A 96 -6.27 -15.65 -10.96
CA LEU A 96 -5.11 -16.32 -11.54
C LEU A 96 -5.10 -17.83 -11.21
N ALA A 97 -5.40 -18.18 -9.97
CA ALA A 97 -5.45 -19.57 -9.51
C ALA A 97 -6.61 -20.35 -10.17
N ILE A 98 -7.82 -19.79 -10.24
CA ILE A 98 -8.98 -20.42 -10.88
C ILE A 98 -8.70 -20.68 -12.37
N ARG A 99 -8.09 -19.71 -13.04
CA ARG A 99 -7.75 -19.80 -14.48
C ARG A 99 -6.50 -20.65 -14.73
N LYS A 100 -5.82 -21.12 -13.69
CA LYS A 100 -4.52 -21.81 -13.81
C LYS A 100 -3.55 -21.04 -14.70
N ALA A 101 -3.48 -19.72 -14.49
CA ALA A 101 -2.70 -18.82 -15.35
C ALA A 101 -1.22 -19.22 -15.34
N LYS A 102 -0.59 -19.29 -16.54
CA LYS A 102 0.82 -19.68 -16.72
C LYS A 102 1.77 -18.52 -16.44
N VAL A 103 1.73 -17.99 -15.21
CA VAL A 103 2.57 -16.89 -14.70
C VAL A 103 2.97 -17.16 -13.26
N ASN A 104 4.10 -16.60 -12.83
CA ASN A 104 4.49 -16.59 -11.43
C ASN A 104 4.20 -15.20 -10.86
N VAL A 105 3.40 -15.18 -9.80
CA VAL A 105 2.91 -13.94 -9.20
C VAL A 105 2.93 -14.05 -7.68
N VAL A 106 3.26 -12.94 -7.02
CA VAL A 106 3.10 -12.77 -5.59
C VAL A 106 2.16 -11.60 -5.31
N GLY A 107 1.12 -11.85 -4.52
CA GLY A 107 0.27 -10.82 -3.94
C GLY A 107 0.64 -10.64 -2.47
N VAL A 108 0.76 -9.40 -2.01
CA VAL A 108 1.05 -9.11 -0.61
C VAL A 108 0.14 -8.00 -0.12
N VAL A 109 -0.46 -8.19 1.05
CA VAL A 109 -1.36 -7.19 1.65
C VAL A 109 -0.99 -6.94 3.11
N GLY A 110 -0.92 -5.68 3.51
CA GLY A 110 -0.80 -5.26 4.90
C GLY A 110 -2.20 -4.99 5.46
N LEU A 111 -2.59 -5.73 6.48
CA LEU A 111 -3.92 -5.63 7.09
C LEU A 111 -3.80 -5.00 8.48
N VAL A 112 -4.50 -3.88 8.69
CA VAL A 112 -4.38 -3.09 9.91
C VAL A 112 -5.65 -2.27 10.13
N GLU A 113 -5.93 -1.85 11.35
CA GLU A 113 -6.90 -0.80 11.67
C GLU A 113 -6.19 0.44 12.20
N ASN A 114 -6.54 1.62 11.69
CA ASN A 114 -6.04 2.89 12.19
C ASN A 114 -7.05 3.50 13.18
N MET A 115 -6.79 3.30 14.46
CA MET A 115 -7.70 3.69 15.53
C MET A 115 -7.04 4.66 16.52
N PRO A 116 -7.80 5.60 17.12
CA PRO A 116 -7.33 6.35 18.26
C PRO A 116 -7.24 5.43 19.49
N GLY A 117 -6.26 5.67 20.36
CA GLY A 117 -6.09 4.88 21.58
C GLY A 117 -4.92 5.37 22.41
N GLY A 118 -4.82 4.87 23.62
CA GLY A 118 -3.74 5.26 24.55
C GLY A 118 -2.33 4.90 24.05
N ASN A 119 -2.23 3.86 23.20
CA ASN A 119 -0.97 3.41 22.61
C ASN A 119 -0.82 3.84 21.13
N ALA A 120 -1.80 4.57 20.57
CA ALA A 120 -1.79 4.95 19.16
C ALA A 120 -0.55 5.80 18.82
N GLN A 121 -0.06 5.62 17.58
CA GLN A 121 0.99 6.46 17.01
C GLN A 121 0.53 7.93 17.01
N ARG A 122 1.43 8.83 17.36
CA ARG A 122 1.14 10.27 17.53
C ARG A 122 1.79 11.09 16.43
N PRO A 123 1.17 12.21 16.03
CA PRO A 123 1.90 13.22 15.26
C PRO A 123 3.19 13.65 16.01
N GLY A 124 4.33 13.62 15.29
CA GLY A 124 5.66 13.87 15.86
C GLY A 124 6.47 12.60 16.18
N ASP A 125 5.85 11.43 16.19
CA ASP A 125 6.57 10.17 16.34
C ASP A 125 7.43 9.90 15.10
N ILE A 126 8.59 9.25 15.30
CA ILE A 126 9.48 8.81 14.24
C ILE A 126 9.48 7.28 14.23
N VAL A 127 9.29 6.69 13.07
CA VAL A 127 9.31 5.24 12.88
C VAL A 127 10.39 4.85 11.87
N THR A 128 11.07 3.73 12.11
CA THR A 128 12.02 3.16 11.17
C THR A 128 11.32 2.11 10.31
N ALA A 129 11.21 2.35 9.01
CA ALA A 129 10.62 1.43 8.05
C ALA A 129 11.52 0.21 7.81
N TYR A 130 10.96 -0.83 7.17
CA TYR A 130 11.63 -2.09 6.86
C TYR A 130 12.94 -1.92 6.07
N ASN A 131 13.04 -0.91 5.21
CA ASN A 131 14.26 -0.60 4.45
C ASN A 131 15.31 0.20 5.24
N GLY A 132 15.05 0.49 6.51
CA GLY A 132 15.95 1.23 7.40
C GLY A 132 15.78 2.74 7.36
N LYS A 133 14.98 3.31 6.44
CA LYS A 133 14.69 4.74 6.44
C LYS A 133 13.81 5.14 7.62
N THR A 134 14.09 6.31 8.18
CA THR A 134 13.29 6.90 9.25
C THR A 134 12.21 7.80 8.65
N ILE A 135 11.00 7.72 9.22
CA ILE A 135 9.82 8.46 8.78
C ILE A 135 9.28 9.28 9.93
N GLU A 136 9.23 10.60 9.75
CA GLU A 136 8.56 11.52 10.67
C GLU A 136 7.05 11.48 10.37
N VAL A 137 6.26 11.02 11.33
CA VAL A 137 4.80 10.92 11.21
C VAL A 137 4.19 12.24 11.66
N LEU A 138 3.80 13.10 10.74
CA LEU A 138 3.17 14.37 11.03
C LEU A 138 1.63 14.31 11.02
N ASN A 139 1.08 13.32 10.33
CA ASN A 139 -0.35 13.09 10.26
C ASN A 139 -0.63 11.59 10.28
N THR A 140 -1.32 11.11 11.30
CA THR A 140 -1.67 9.69 11.43
C THR A 140 -2.80 9.27 10.48
N ASP A 141 -3.50 10.22 9.83
CA ASP A 141 -4.46 9.99 8.76
C ASP A 141 -3.80 9.84 7.36
N ALA A 142 -2.47 9.93 7.31
CA ALA A 142 -1.65 9.57 6.16
C ALA A 142 -0.96 8.20 6.42
N GLU A 143 -1.72 7.25 6.88
CA GLU A 143 -1.32 5.91 7.35
C GLU A 143 -1.07 4.91 6.22
N GLY A 144 -1.84 5.01 5.13
CA GLY A 144 -1.77 4.05 4.02
C GLY A 144 -0.39 3.99 3.40
N ARG A 145 0.30 5.12 3.27
CA ARG A 145 1.68 5.16 2.79
C ARG A 145 2.68 4.55 3.77
N LEU A 146 2.41 4.58 5.08
CA LEU A 146 3.23 3.90 6.09
C LEU A 146 3.09 2.39 5.96
N VAL A 147 1.87 1.90 5.78
CA VAL A 147 1.59 0.49 5.47
C VAL A 147 2.34 0.05 4.22
N LEU A 148 2.19 0.82 3.12
CA LEU A 148 2.79 0.46 1.84
C LEU A 148 4.32 0.58 1.84
N ALA A 149 4.91 1.52 2.56
CA ALA A 149 6.37 1.65 2.67
C ALA A 149 7.03 0.34 3.10
N ASP A 150 6.51 -0.27 4.16
CA ASP A 150 7.04 -1.54 4.67
C ASP A 150 6.72 -2.70 3.73
N VAL A 151 5.48 -2.78 3.23
CA VAL A 151 5.06 -3.89 2.37
C VAL A 151 5.81 -3.87 1.05
N LEU A 152 5.99 -2.71 0.41
CA LEU A 152 6.75 -2.57 -0.85
C LEU A 152 8.23 -2.93 -0.65
N ALA A 153 8.85 -2.42 0.42
CA ALA A 153 10.24 -2.73 0.74
C ALA A 153 10.43 -4.23 1.03
N TYR A 154 9.52 -4.83 1.80
CA TYR A 154 9.52 -6.27 2.05
C TYR A 154 9.40 -7.09 0.76
N VAL A 155 8.44 -6.75 -0.10
CA VAL A 155 8.24 -7.43 -1.39
C VAL A 155 9.48 -7.33 -2.28
N ASN A 156 10.06 -6.15 -2.38
CA ASN A 156 11.26 -5.92 -3.19
C ASN A 156 12.44 -6.76 -2.71
N GLN A 157 12.67 -6.81 -1.40
CA GLN A 157 13.82 -7.57 -0.84
C GLN A 157 13.59 -9.08 -0.87
N GLN A 158 12.40 -9.57 -0.51
CA GLN A 158 12.14 -10.99 -0.36
C GLN A 158 11.90 -11.70 -1.69
N TYR A 159 11.24 -11.06 -2.64
CA TYR A 159 10.83 -11.68 -3.90
C TYR A 159 11.61 -11.20 -5.11
N LYS A 160 12.28 -10.05 -5.02
CA LYS A 160 13.04 -9.44 -6.12
C LYS A 160 12.26 -9.49 -7.45
N PRO A 161 11.02 -8.99 -7.48
CA PRO A 161 10.14 -9.16 -8.62
C PRO A 161 10.64 -8.44 -9.87
N ALA A 162 10.07 -8.77 -11.03
CA ALA A 162 10.32 -8.08 -12.28
C ALA A 162 9.67 -6.68 -12.30
N ALA A 163 8.50 -6.56 -11.68
CA ALA A 163 7.77 -5.32 -11.49
C ALA A 163 6.87 -5.43 -10.26
N ILE A 164 6.55 -4.29 -9.65
CA ILE A 164 5.59 -4.17 -8.55
C ILE A 164 4.49 -3.21 -8.99
N LEU A 165 3.23 -3.59 -8.77
CA LEU A 165 2.08 -2.71 -8.87
C LEU A 165 1.39 -2.69 -7.51
N ASP A 166 1.12 -1.52 -6.97
CA ASP A 166 0.36 -1.38 -5.74
C ASP A 166 -1.01 -0.75 -5.99
N PHE A 167 -1.95 -1.11 -5.12
CA PHE A 167 -3.34 -0.66 -5.17
C PHE A 167 -3.74 -0.13 -3.80
N ALA A 168 -4.24 1.10 -3.78
CA ALA A 168 -4.59 1.75 -2.53
C ALA A 168 -5.70 2.78 -2.70
N THR A 169 -6.61 2.84 -1.76
CA THR A 169 -7.46 3.98 -1.48
C THR A 169 -6.63 5.00 -0.69
N LEU A 170 -5.66 5.64 -1.37
CA LEU A 170 -4.52 6.26 -0.69
C LEU A 170 -4.79 7.68 -0.21
N THR A 171 -5.51 8.48 -1.03
CA THR A 171 -5.75 9.90 -0.72
C THR A 171 -7.11 10.39 -1.19
N GLY A 172 -7.80 11.15 -0.35
CA GLY A 172 -8.98 11.90 -0.79
C GLY A 172 -8.65 13.01 -1.80
N ALA A 173 -7.39 13.47 -1.87
CA ALA A 173 -6.95 14.53 -2.78
C ALA A 173 -7.12 14.13 -4.26
N VAL A 174 -7.06 12.85 -4.61
CA VAL A 174 -7.28 12.38 -5.99
C VAL A 174 -8.72 12.65 -6.44
N LEU A 175 -9.69 12.59 -5.53
CA LEU A 175 -11.10 12.86 -5.84
C LEU A 175 -11.33 14.33 -6.19
N VAL A 176 -10.54 15.25 -5.63
CA VAL A 176 -10.61 16.67 -5.97
C VAL A 176 -10.13 16.91 -7.40
N ALA A 177 -9.13 16.17 -7.86
CA ALA A 177 -8.57 16.31 -9.21
C ALA A 177 -9.35 15.52 -10.27
N LEU A 178 -9.73 14.27 -9.99
CA LEU A 178 -10.26 13.33 -10.97
C LEU A 178 -11.73 12.94 -10.73
N GLY A 179 -12.32 13.39 -9.61
CA GLY A 179 -13.63 12.91 -9.19
C GLY A 179 -13.60 11.39 -8.91
N ASN A 180 -14.75 10.77 -9.11
CA ASN A 180 -14.92 9.31 -8.96
C ASN A 180 -14.98 8.58 -10.31
N ARG A 181 -14.37 9.14 -11.35
CA ARG A 181 -14.44 8.64 -12.74
C ARG A 181 -13.17 7.97 -13.22
N ALA A 182 -12.04 8.26 -12.60
CA ALA A 182 -10.75 7.71 -13.00
C ALA A 182 -9.87 7.49 -11.77
N SER A 183 -9.05 6.44 -11.81
CA SER A 183 -7.99 6.22 -10.83
C SER A 183 -6.75 7.05 -11.21
N GLY A 184 -6.12 7.67 -10.21
CA GLY A 184 -4.79 8.25 -10.38
C GLY A 184 -3.76 7.13 -10.46
N VAL A 185 -2.84 7.20 -11.41
CA VAL A 185 -1.73 6.26 -11.54
C VAL A 185 -0.42 7.03 -11.62
N MET A 186 0.61 6.50 -10.99
CA MET A 186 1.98 7.03 -11.01
C MET A 186 2.95 5.86 -11.16
N GLY A 187 4.11 6.09 -11.73
CA GLY A 187 5.08 5.02 -11.90
C GLY A 187 6.45 5.53 -12.34
N ASN A 188 7.45 4.72 -12.14
CA ASN A 188 8.86 4.98 -12.48
C ASN A 188 9.36 4.08 -13.65
N ASP A 189 8.45 3.39 -14.34
CA ASP A 189 8.75 2.56 -15.53
C ASP A 189 7.75 2.89 -16.66
N ASP A 190 8.23 3.62 -17.65
CA ASP A 190 7.43 4.04 -18.82
C ASP A 190 6.87 2.86 -19.63
N SER A 191 7.61 1.75 -19.70
CA SER A 191 7.18 0.56 -20.43
C SER A 191 6.00 -0.11 -19.71
N LEU A 192 6.09 -0.24 -18.41
CA LEU A 192 5.00 -0.76 -17.58
C LEU A 192 3.80 0.18 -17.62
N MET A 193 4.01 1.50 -17.54
CA MET A 193 2.95 2.50 -17.61
C MET A 193 2.18 2.43 -18.94
N LYS A 194 2.88 2.24 -20.07
CA LYS A 194 2.23 2.01 -21.37
C LYS A 194 1.34 0.77 -21.38
N GLN A 195 1.78 -0.32 -20.73
CA GLN A 195 1.00 -1.54 -20.58
C GLN A 195 -0.24 -1.34 -19.71
N VAL A 196 -0.09 -0.61 -18.60
CA VAL A 196 -1.21 -0.28 -17.70
C VAL A 196 -2.25 0.59 -18.42
N LYS A 197 -1.83 1.60 -19.18
CA LYS A 197 -2.74 2.43 -20.02
C LYS A 197 -3.48 1.58 -21.08
N LYS A 198 -2.78 0.64 -21.71
CA LYS A 198 -3.42 -0.28 -22.66
C LYS A 198 -4.43 -1.20 -21.99
N ALA A 199 -4.11 -1.71 -20.80
CA ALA A 199 -5.02 -2.52 -20.00
C ALA A 199 -6.28 -1.74 -19.58
N SER A 200 -6.11 -0.48 -19.16
CA SER A 200 -7.21 0.44 -18.84
C SER A 200 -8.17 0.61 -20.03
N GLN A 201 -7.64 0.83 -21.23
CA GLN A 201 -8.45 0.94 -22.45
C GLN A 201 -9.21 -0.35 -22.76
N PHE A 202 -8.59 -1.50 -22.53
CA PHE A 202 -9.20 -2.81 -22.76
C PHE A 202 -10.32 -3.14 -21.77
N SER A 203 -10.15 -2.77 -20.51
CA SER A 203 -11.11 -3.04 -19.43
C SER A 203 -12.19 -1.97 -19.26
N ASP A 204 -12.05 -0.83 -19.93
CA ASP A 204 -12.85 0.39 -19.75
C ASP A 204 -12.74 0.98 -18.31
N GLU A 205 -11.71 0.59 -17.55
CA GLU A 205 -11.38 1.21 -16.27
C GLU A 205 -10.45 2.40 -16.49
N LYS A 206 -11.00 3.60 -16.38
CA LYS A 206 -10.28 4.85 -16.66
C LYS A 206 -9.19 5.12 -15.63
N ILE A 207 -8.02 5.51 -16.15
CA ILE A 207 -6.88 5.96 -15.33
C ILE A 207 -6.36 7.30 -15.84
N TRP A 208 -5.71 8.06 -14.97
CA TRP A 208 -4.99 9.29 -15.35
C TRP A 208 -3.62 9.30 -14.67
N GLU A 209 -2.57 9.48 -15.49
CA GLU A 209 -1.20 9.52 -14.99
C GLU A 209 -0.89 10.87 -14.36
N LEU A 210 -0.35 10.82 -13.13
CA LEU A 210 0.13 11.97 -12.37
C LEU A 210 1.66 11.93 -12.29
N PRO A 211 2.33 13.10 -12.25
CA PRO A 211 3.79 13.17 -12.29
C PRO A 211 4.44 12.70 -10.99
N LEU A 212 5.68 12.16 -11.10
CA LEU A 212 6.60 11.89 -9.99
C LEU A 212 7.88 12.71 -10.17
N TRP A 213 7.76 14.05 -10.19
CA TRP A 213 8.92 14.92 -10.38
C TRP A 213 9.72 15.08 -9.08
N GLU A 214 11.03 15.32 -9.21
CA GLU A 214 11.94 15.45 -8.08
C GLU A 214 11.56 16.59 -7.12
N GLU A 215 10.96 17.66 -7.62
CA GLU A 215 10.46 18.78 -6.84
C GLU A 215 9.49 18.33 -5.74
N TYR A 216 8.59 17.38 -6.05
CA TYR A 216 7.67 16.83 -5.05
C TYR A 216 8.37 15.95 -4.02
N SER A 217 9.44 15.25 -4.42
CA SER A 217 10.25 14.45 -3.48
C SER A 217 10.94 15.33 -2.43
N ARG A 218 11.29 16.56 -2.78
CA ARG A 218 11.87 17.53 -1.83
C ARG A 218 10.89 17.97 -0.77
N GLU A 219 9.59 18.03 -1.09
CA GLU A 219 8.54 18.44 -0.16
C GLU A 219 8.30 17.43 0.98
N ILE A 220 8.67 16.17 0.79
CA ILE A 220 8.54 15.13 1.80
C ILE A 220 9.82 14.89 2.60
N LYS A 221 10.85 15.72 2.44
CA LYS A 221 12.08 15.64 3.25
C LYS A 221 11.76 15.91 4.72
N GLY A 222 12.15 14.99 5.59
CA GLY A 222 11.93 15.12 7.04
C GLY A 222 12.80 16.22 7.66
N LYS A 223 12.35 16.76 8.78
CA LYS A 223 13.16 17.68 9.61
C LYS A 223 14.01 16.91 10.63
N TYR A 224 13.45 15.85 11.19
CA TYR A 224 14.06 15.03 12.24
C TYR A 224 14.26 13.57 11.81
N ALA A 225 13.83 13.21 10.62
CA ALA A 225 13.95 11.90 10.01
C ALA A 225 14.35 12.04 8.53
N ASP A 226 14.61 10.94 7.83
CA ASP A 226 14.95 10.96 6.40
C ASP A 226 13.83 11.57 5.57
N ILE A 227 12.58 11.15 5.85
CA ILE A 227 11.38 11.64 5.18
C ILE A 227 10.26 11.90 6.19
N LYS A 228 9.23 12.63 5.76
CA LYS A 228 7.98 12.83 6.51
C LYS A 228 6.79 12.29 5.72
N ASN A 229 5.72 11.89 6.40
CA ASN A 229 4.55 11.29 5.75
C ASN A 229 3.55 12.29 5.17
N MET A 230 3.94 13.56 5.05
CA MET A 230 3.13 14.62 4.44
C MET A 230 3.97 15.51 3.54
N GLY A 231 3.36 16.01 2.45
CA GLY A 231 3.91 17.14 1.69
C GLY A 231 3.76 18.47 2.43
N GLU A 232 4.42 19.52 1.92
CA GLU A 232 4.30 20.86 2.45
C GLU A 232 2.92 21.45 2.15
N ASN A 233 2.44 22.30 3.07
CA ASN A 233 1.19 23.06 2.91
C ASN A 233 -0.07 22.21 2.54
N ARG A 234 -0.02 20.90 2.67
CA ARG A 234 -1.10 19.97 2.30
C ARG A 234 -1.51 20.05 0.81
N LEU A 235 -0.66 20.60 -0.04
CA LEU A 235 -0.87 20.66 -1.49
C LEU A 235 -0.38 19.39 -2.16
N ALA A 236 -0.81 19.14 -3.40
CA ALA A 236 -0.45 17.97 -4.22
C ALA A 236 -0.51 16.63 -3.47
N GLY A 237 -1.46 16.45 -2.55
CA GLY A 237 -1.51 15.34 -1.59
C GLY A 237 -1.41 13.95 -2.22
N THR A 238 -1.98 13.75 -3.42
CA THR A 238 -1.89 12.47 -4.15
C THR A 238 -0.47 12.23 -4.67
N ILE A 239 0.17 13.27 -5.23
CA ILE A 239 1.54 13.17 -5.75
C ILE A 239 2.52 13.00 -4.60
N ALA A 240 2.34 13.75 -3.51
CA ALA A 240 3.15 13.61 -2.29
C ALA A 240 3.08 12.19 -1.70
N ALA A 241 1.92 11.53 -1.82
CA ALA A 241 1.78 10.12 -1.43
C ALA A 241 2.51 9.18 -2.40
N GLY A 242 2.47 9.46 -3.71
CA GLY A 242 3.17 8.65 -4.71
C GLY A 242 4.70 8.77 -4.63
N VAL A 243 5.24 9.98 -4.45
CA VAL A 243 6.71 10.16 -4.30
C VAL A 243 7.25 9.63 -2.96
N PHE A 244 6.38 9.45 -1.97
CA PHE A 244 6.75 8.83 -0.71
C PHE A 244 7.04 7.32 -0.87
N LEU A 245 6.30 6.64 -1.75
CA LEU A 245 6.41 5.20 -2.01
C LEU A 245 7.54 4.86 -2.98
#